data_248b1e98cac7b18b2cb09ef33e2ccf22
#
_entry.id   248b1e98cac7b18b2cb09ef33e2ccf22
#
_cell.length_a   1.000
_cell.length_b   1.000
_cell.length_c   1.000
_cell.angle_alpha   90.00
_cell.angle_beta   90.00
_cell.angle_gamma   90.00
#
_symmetry.space_group_name_H-M   'P 1'
#
loop_
_entity.id
_entity.type
_entity.pdbx_description
1 polymer ?
#
loop_
_entity_poly.entity_id
_entity_poly.type
_entity_poly.pdbx_seq_one_letter_code
_entity_poly.pdbx_strand_id
1 'polypeptide(L)'
;TFIISSVETLKQAFNIKDEKINSKLSSISTFTKETITELRDTIWAMNHSEIDFNEIRSRILNFVEKAQKSNDFINIIFERETALDSLKFTSVEGMNIYRITQEAVNNAMKYSDAKNINLTAKTIDNQIEIKITDDGKGFDTEEIELGNGIRNMQKRASELNADFEINSEKGNGTKIIL
;
A
#
# COMPACT_ATOMS: atom_id res chain seq x y z
N THR A 1 4.62 -17.20 11.55
CA THR A 1 4.08 -16.92 12.89
C THR A 1 3.15 -18.03 13.31
N PHE A 2 3.19 -18.44 14.58
CA PHE A 2 2.46 -19.59 15.11
C PHE A 2 0.96 -19.59 14.73
N ILE A 3 0.25 -18.46 14.91
CA ILE A 3 -1.18 -18.36 14.60
C ILE A 3 -1.46 -18.65 13.11
N ILE A 4 -0.71 -18.09 12.20
CA ILE A 4 -0.90 -18.29 10.76
C ILE A 4 -0.67 -19.77 10.40
N SER A 5 0.43 -20.33 10.88
CA SER A 5 0.75 -21.75 10.67
C SER A 5 -0.33 -22.67 11.28
N SER A 6 -0.82 -22.34 12.47
CA SER A 6 -1.90 -23.13 13.13
C SER A 6 -3.20 -23.06 12.33
N VAL A 7 -3.57 -21.90 11.77
CA VAL A 7 -4.77 -21.78 10.92
C VAL A 7 -4.64 -22.62 9.65
N GLU A 8 -3.47 -22.61 9.01
CA GLU A 8 -3.22 -23.42 7.82
C GLU A 8 -3.25 -24.92 8.14
N THR A 9 -2.63 -25.31 9.25
CA THR A 9 -2.65 -26.70 9.74
C THR A 9 -4.07 -27.17 10.06
N LEU A 10 -4.89 -26.34 10.71
CA LEU A 10 -6.29 -26.65 11.00
C LEU A 10 -7.09 -26.88 9.70
N LYS A 11 -6.93 -26.00 8.68
CA LYS A 11 -7.60 -26.18 7.40
C LYS A 11 -7.26 -27.52 6.75
N GLN A 12 -6.00 -27.91 6.78
CA GLN A 12 -5.51 -29.16 6.18
C GLN A 12 -5.89 -30.39 7.00
N ALA A 13 -5.66 -30.35 8.32
CA ALA A 13 -5.88 -31.51 9.21
C ALA A 13 -7.34 -31.93 9.31
N PHE A 14 -8.25 -30.96 9.30
CA PHE A 14 -9.68 -31.23 9.42
C PHE A 14 -10.44 -31.21 8.08
N ASN A 15 -9.73 -31.05 6.95
CA ASN A 15 -10.32 -31.01 5.60
C ASN A 15 -11.60 -30.16 5.55
N ILE A 16 -11.53 -28.94 6.09
CA ILE A 16 -12.68 -28.06 6.28
C ILE A 16 -13.24 -27.67 4.92
N LYS A 17 -14.43 -28.15 4.61
CA LYS A 17 -15.15 -27.87 3.35
C LYS A 17 -16.18 -26.74 3.48
N ASP A 18 -16.53 -26.33 4.71
CA ASP A 18 -17.48 -25.25 4.96
C ASP A 18 -16.86 -23.92 4.55
N GLU A 19 -17.48 -23.26 3.55
CA GLU A 19 -17.01 -21.99 2.99
C GLU A 19 -17.01 -20.87 4.01
N LYS A 20 -17.99 -20.83 4.95
CA LYS A 20 -18.06 -19.80 5.99
C LYS A 20 -16.93 -19.94 6.99
N ILE A 21 -16.61 -21.18 7.38
CA ILE A 21 -15.48 -21.49 8.27
C ILE A 21 -14.17 -21.12 7.56
N ASN A 22 -13.98 -21.53 6.31
CA ASN A 22 -12.80 -21.21 5.52
C ASN A 22 -12.60 -19.71 5.35
N SER A 23 -13.68 -18.97 5.08
CA SER A 23 -13.65 -17.52 4.99
C SER A 23 -13.23 -16.88 6.32
N LYS A 24 -13.78 -17.32 7.46
CA LYS A 24 -13.41 -16.86 8.80
C LYS A 24 -11.94 -17.15 9.14
N LEU A 25 -11.46 -18.34 8.85
CA LEU A 25 -10.05 -18.72 9.07
C LEU A 25 -9.12 -17.88 8.19
N SER A 26 -9.49 -17.62 6.95
CA SER A 26 -8.74 -16.72 6.06
C SER A 26 -8.71 -15.29 6.60
N SER A 27 -9.85 -14.78 7.10
CA SER A 27 -9.92 -13.45 7.73
C SER A 27 -9.00 -13.35 8.96
N ILE A 28 -8.96 -14.38 9.82
CA ILE A 28 -8.06 -14.43 10.99
C ILE A 28 -6.60 -14.39 10.53
N SER A 29 -6.25 -15.17 9.50
CA SER A 29 -4.89 -15.21 8.95
C SER A 29 -4.47 -13.85 8.39
N THR A 30 -5.37 -13.21 7.64
CA THR A 30 -5.14 -11.87 7.07
C THR A 30 -4.98 -10.83 8.17
N PHE A 31 -5.91 -10.76 9.11
CA PHE A 31 -5.86 -9.84 10.26
C PHE A 31 -4.56 -10.01 11.06
N THR A 32 -4.14 -11.25 11.31
CA THR A 32 -2.88 -11.54 12.02
C THR A 32 -1.66 -11.01 11.24
N LYS A 33 -1.63 -11.20 9.91
CA LYS A 33 -0.54 -10.68 9.06
C LYS A 33 -0.50 -9.15 9.08
N GLU A 34 -1.64 -8.50 8.98
CA GLU A 34 -1.77 -7.04 9.03
C GLU A 34 -1.31 -6.51 10.38
N THR A 35 -1.78 -7.06 11.49
CA THR A 35 -1.38 -6.66 12.85
C THR A 35 0.13 -6.79 13.07
N ILE A 36 0.74 -7.90 12.64
CA ILE A 36 2.20 -8.08 12.76
C ILE A 36 2.95 -7.03 11.95
N THR A 37 2.42 -6.70 10.79
CA THR A 37 3.04 -5.68 9.93
C THR A 37 2.92 -4.29 10.57
N GLU A 38 1.77 -3.95 11.13
CA GLU A 38 1.56 -2.70 11.87
C GLU A 38 2.47 -2.59 13.10
N LEU A 39 2.62 -3.68 13.87
CA LEU A 39 3.54 -3.72 15.00
C LEU A 39 5.01 -3.48 14.58
N ARG A 40 5.45 -4.12 13.51
CA ARG A 40 6.82 -3.91 12.98
C ARG A 40 7.06 -2.47 12.56
N ASP A 41 6.07 -1.84 11.96
CA ASP A 41 6.18 -0.45 11.53
C ASP A 41 6.18 0.51 12.71
N THR A 42 5.37 0.21 13.74
CA THR A 42 5.38 0.97 14.99
C THR A 42 6.74 0.87 15.67
N ILE A 43 7.32 -0.33 15.79
CA ILE A 43 8.65 -0.54 16.35
C ILE A 43 9.71 0.22 15.54
N TRP A 44 9.60 0.20 14.21
CA TRP A 44 10.53 0.94 13.37
C TRP A 44 10.41 2.45 13.58
N ALA A 45 9.19 2.98 13.61
CA ALA A 45 8.94 4.39 13.88
C ALA A 45 9.45 4.83 15.26
N MET A 46 9.34 3.99 16.28
CA MET A 46 9.85 4.28 17.62
C MET A 46 11.39 4.32 17.70
N ASN A 47 12.07 3.63 16.82
CA ASN A 47 13.54 3.57 16.81
C ASN A 47 14.19 4.70 16.01
N HIS A 48 13.41 5.54 15.34
CA HIS A 48 13.90 6.65 14.53
C HIS A 48 13.14 7.91 14.90
N SER A 49 13.83 8.98 15.22
CA SER A 49 13.19 10.31 15.43
C SER A 49 12.90 11.00 14.09
N GLU A 50 13.84 10.89 13.16
CA GLU A 50 13.77 11.44 11.83
C GLU A 50 14.26 10.42 10.80
N ILE A 51 13.74 10.50 9.61
CA ILE A 51 14.14 9.69 8.44
C ILE A 51 14.23 10.61 7.22
N ASP A 52 15.08 10.25 6.27
CA ASP A 52 15.11 10.95 4.99
C ASP A 52 14.25 10.27 3.92
N PHE A 53 13.96 11.01 2.85
CA PHE A 53 13.15 10.47 1.75
C PHE A 53 13.80 9.25 1.10
N ASN A 54 15.13 9.17 1.09
CA ASN A 54 15.83 8.02 0.52
C ASN A 54 15.59 6.73 1.33
N GLU A 55 15.42 6.83 2.66
CA GLU A 55 15.02 5.69 3.50
C GLU A 55 13.58 5.24 3.19
N ILE A 56 12.64 6.20 3.05
CA ILE A 56 11.26 5.92 2.63
C ILE A 56 11.26 5.22 1.26
N ARG A 57 11.98 5.80 0.29
CA ARG A 57 12.17 5.25 -1.04
C ARG A 57 12.71 3.82 -1.01
N SER A 58 13.73 3.57 -0.22
CA SER A 58 14.34 2.24 -0.10
C SER A 58 13.32 1.20 0.39
N ARG A 59 12.44 1.57 1.30
CA ARG A 59 11.34 0.69 1.76
C ARG A 59 10.31 0.45 0.65
N ILE A 60 9.94 1.50 -0.10
CA ILE A 60 9.03 1.37 -1.25
C ILE A 60 9.63 0.44 -2.29
N LEU A 61 10.90 0.62 -2.66
CA LEU A 61 11.58 -0.24 -3.64
C LEU A 61 11.66 -1.70 -3.20
N ASN A 62 11.99 -1.95 -1.93
CA ASN A 62 11.98 -3.31 -1.37
C ASN A 62 10.59 -3.96 -1.42
N PHE A 63 9.53 -3.17 -1.22
CA PHE A 63 8.17 -3.66 -1.35
C PHE A 63 7.82 -3.94 -2.81
N VAL A 64 8.11 -3.01 -3.73
CA VAL A 64 7.87 -3.15 -5.17
C VAL A 64 8.59 -4.37 -5.74
N GLU A 65 9.85 -4.59 -5.40
CA GLU A 65 10.61 -5.76 -5.84
C GLU A 65 9.96 -7.08 -5.40
N LYS A 66 9.48 -7.16 -4.17
CA LYS A 66 8.74 -8.34 -3.68
C LYS A 66 7.41 -8.52 -4.39
N ALA A 67 6.71 -7.43 -4.66
CA ALA A 67 5.45 -7.42 -5.36
C ALA A 67 5.61 -7.92 -6.80
N GLN A 68 6.61 -7.42 -7.52
CA GLN A 68 6.94 -7.87 -8.88
C GLN A 68 7.32 -9.35 -8.95
N LYS A 69 8.12 -9.85 -7.98
CA LYS A 69 8.46 -11.28 -7.90
C LYS A 69 7.23 -12.20 -7.71
N SER A 70 6.14 -11.68 -7.20
CA SER A 70 4.90 -12.43 -7.01
C SER A 70 3.95 -12.36 -8.21
N ASN A 71 4.20 -11.44 -9.15
CA ASN A 71 3.39 -11.25 -10.35
C ASN A 71 4.25 -10.68 -11.51
N ASP A 72 4.78 -11.56 -12.32
CA ASP A 72 5.67 -11.22 -13.45
C ASP A 72 4.97 -10.45 -14.58
N PHE A 73 3.65 -10.31 -14.54
CA PHE A 73 2.88 -9.62 -15.59
C PHE A 73 2.71 -8.12 -15.35
N ILE A 74 3.07 -7.62 -14.17
CA ILE A 74 2.91 -6.21 -13.81
C ILE A 74 4.28 -5.54 -13.75
N ASN A 75 4.44 -4.48 -14.52
CA ASN A 75 5.61 -3.62 -14.46
C ASN A 75 5.37 -2.48 -13.49
N ILE A 76 6.23 -2.32 -12.46
CA ILE A 76 6.12 -1.24 -11.48
C ILE A 76 7.37 -0.38 -11.56
N ILE A 77 7.21 0.91 -11.85
CA ILE A 77 8.30 1.87 -12.00
C ILE A 77 8.18 2.93 -10.90
N PHE A 78 9.30 3.29 -10.27
CA PHE A 78 9.36 4.40 -9.33
C PHE A 78 10.40 5.43 -9.75
N GLU A 79 9.94 6.60 -10.14
CA GLU A 79 10.72 7.78 -10.52
C GLU A 79 10.61 8.87 -9.46
N ARG A 80 11.68 9.60 -9.22
CA ARG A 80 11.69 10.73 -8.29
C ARG A 80 12.68 11.81 -8.70
N GLU A 81 12.47 13.01 -8.21
CA GLU A 81 13.48 14.06 -8.20
C GLU A 81 14.53 13.76 -7.15
N THR A 82 15.81 13.82 -7.52
CA THR A 82 16.94 13.54 -6.61
C THR A 82 17.05 14.55 -5.48
N ALA A 83 16.54 15.75 -5.66
CA ALA A 83 16.49 16.79 -4.61
C ALA A 83 15.69 16.36 -3.39
N LEU A 84 14.72 15.44 -3.54
CA LEU A 84 13.92 14.92 -2.44
C LEU A 84 14.72 14.02 -1.49
N ASP A 85 15.79 13.37 -1.95
CA ASP A 85 16.51 12.33 -1.20
C ASP A 85 16.98 12.78 0.19
N SER A 86 17.30 14.06 0.36
CA SER A 86 17.78 14.63 1.63
C SER A 86 16.69 15.27 2.50
N LEU A 87 15.46 15.32 2.04
CA LEU A 87 14.36 15.87 2.83
C LEU A 87 14.09 15.01 4.05
N LYS A 88 13.88 15.66 5.17
CA LYS A 88 13.64 15.01 6.47
C LYS A 88 12.16 14.97 6.79
N PHE A 89 11.76 13.86 7.38
CA PHE A 89 10.42 13.58 7.87
C PHE A 89 10.54 13.01 9.28
N THR A 90 9.54 13.20 10.08
CA THR A 90 9.37 12.35 11.26
C THR A 90 9.15 10.90 10.81
N SER A 91 9.50 9.95 11.65
CA SER A 91 9.27 8.53 11.35
C SER A 91 7.80 8.20 11.13
N VAL A 92 6.90 8.92 11.79
CA VAL A 92 5.43 8.77 11.60
C VAL A 92 5.01 9.26 10.22
N GLU A 93 5.50 10.41 9.77
CA GLU A 93 5.23 10.93 8.42
C GLU A 93 5.74 9.97 7.34
N GLY A 94 6.98 9.54 7.44
CA GLY A 94 7.55 8.61 6.47
C GLY A 94 6.84 7.26 6.45
N MET A 95 6.37 6.79 7.61
CA MET A 95 5.58 5.57 7.68
C MET A 95 4.21 5.74 7.01
N ASN A 96 3.54 6.86 7.22
CA ASN A 96 2.26 7.14 6.58
C ASN A 96 2.41 7.24 5.04
N ILE A 97 3.45 7.93 4.56
CA ILE A 97 3.79 7.98 3.12
C ILE A 97 3.99 6.56 2.57
N TYR A 98 4.83 5.76 3.22
CA TYR A 98 5.08 4.38 2.82
C TYR A 98 3.79 3.55 2.77
N ARG A 99 2.92 3.67 3.78
CA ARG A 99 1.68 2.90 3.88
C ARG A 99 0.65 3.29 2.83
N ILE A 100 0.50 4.58 2.55
CA ILE A 100 -0.37 5.06 1.47
C ILE A 100 0.12 4.47 0.14
N THR A 101 1.41 4.57 -0.13
CA THR A 101 2.02 4.02 -1.36
C THR A 101 1.82 2.51 -1.47
N GLN A 102 2.06 1.77 -0.38
CA GLN A 102 1.88 0.32 -0.33
C GLN A 102 0.44 -0.10 -0.62
N GLU A 103 -0.53 0.58 0.00
CA GLU A 103 -1.96 0.29 -0.19
C GLU A 103 -2.41 0.61 -1.63
N ALA A 104 -1.96 1.75 -2.19
CA ALA A 104 -2.26 2.13 -3.56
C ALA A 104 -1.75 1.09 -4.57
N VAL A 105 -0.50 0.65 -4.42
CA VAL A 105 0.09 -0.40 -5.28
C VAL A 105 -0.63 -1.75 -5.09
N ASN A 106 -0.94 -2.15 -3.84
CA ASN A 106 -1.68 -3.38 -3.57
C ASN A 106 -3.07 -3.35 -4.22
N ASN A 107 -3.76 -2.22 -4.18
CA ASN A 107 -5.08 -2.06 -4.81
C ASN A 107 -4.98 -2.18 -6.33
N ALA A 108 -4.00 -1.52 -6.94
CA ALA A 108 -3.73 -1.68 -8.36
C ALA A 108 -3.45 -3.15 -8.73
N MET A 109 -2.56 -3.83 -8.02
CA MET A 109 -2.23 -5.23 -8.28
C MET A 109 -3.41 -6.19 -8.14
N LYS A 110 -4.32 -5.94 -7.18
CA LYS A 110 -5.43 -6.85 -6.87
C LYS A 110 -6.68 -6.62 -7.71
N TYR A 111 -6.94 -5.37 -8.10
CA TYR A 111 -8.26 -4.99 -8.57
C TYR A 111 -8.27 -4.33 -9.95
N SER A 112 -7.12 -3.81 -10.43
CA SER A 112 -7.11 -2.99 -11.64
C SER A 112 -6.97 -3.78 -12.93
N ASP A 113 -6.41 -4.99 -12.89
CA ASP A 113 -5.96 -5.74 -14.08
C ASP A 113 -4.91 -4.95 -14.91
N ALA A 114 -4.17 -4.04 -14.26
CA ALA A 114 -3.16 -3.20 -14.88
C ALA A 114 -1.93 -3.99 -15.33
N LYS A 115 -1.26 -3.48 -16.37
CA LYS A 115 0.06 -3.95 -16.81
C LYS A 115 1.17 -3.07 -16.27
N ASN A 116 0.90 -1.79 -16.07
CA ASN A 116 1.88 -0.83 -15.58
C ASN A 116 1.33 -0.07 -14.37
N ILE A 117 2.19 0.06 -13.36
CA ILE A 117 1.97 0.91 -12.19
C ILE A 117 3.15 1.87 -12.11
N ASN A 118 2.87 3.16 -12.16
CA ASN A 118 3.89 4.19 -12.11
C ASN A 118 3.77 4.99 -10.82
N LEU A 119 4.87 5.05 -10.08
CA LEU A 119 5.03 5.89 -8.89
C LEU A 119 5.93 7.06 -9.27
N THR A 120 5.54 8.26 -8.93
CA THR A 120 6.40 9.45 -9.08
C THR A 120 6.40 10.26 -7.81
N ALA A 121 7.57 10.82 -7.47
CA ALA A 121 7.72 11.77 -6.37
C ALA A 121 8.47 12.99 -6.87
N LYS A 122 7.90 14.17 -6.71
CA LYS A 122 8.48 15.45 -7.19
C LYS A 122 8.05 16.62 -6.33
N THR A 123 8.69 17.74 -6.52
CA THR A 123 8.32 19.01 -5.91
C THR A 123 7.43 19.80 -6.84
N ILE A 124 6.25 20.22 -6.36
CA ILE A 124 5.34 21.12 -7.06
C ILE A 124 4.99 22.24 -6.08
N ASP A 125 5.15 23.50 -6.51
CA ASP A 125 4.81 24.66 -5.70
C ASP A 125 5.35 24.62 -4.26
N ASN A 126 6.59 24.13 -4.11
CA ASN A 126 7.28 23.95 -2.84
C ASN A 126 6.68 22.89 -1.89
N GLN A 127 5.80 22.04 -2.42
CA GLN A 127 5.23 20.87 -1.75
C GLN A 127 5.71 19.58 -2.41
N ILE A 128 5.69 18.49 -1.69
CA ILE A 128 6.03 17.17 -2.23
C ILE A 128 4.74 16.55 -2.76
N GLU A 129 4.73 16.21 -4.04
CA GLU A 129 3.68 15.38 -4.63
C GLU A 129 4.19 13.95 -4.78
N ILE A 130 3.43 12.99 -4.25
CA ILE A 130 3.62 11.57 -4.52
C ILE A 130 2.40 11.10 -5.29
N LYS A 131 2.63 10.62 -6.52
CA LYS A 131 1.57 10.17 -7.40
C LYS A 131 1.76 8.70 -7.76
N ILE A 132 0.68 7.93 -7.66
CA ILE A 132 0.60 6.54 -8.05
C ILE A 132 -0.47 6.41 -9.13
N THR A 133 -0.11 5.82 -10.27
CA THR A 133 -1.04 5.62 -11.40
C THR A 133 -0.97 4.17 -11.87
N ASP A 134 -2.10 3.59 -12.20
CA ASP A 134 -2.19 2.34 -12.94
C ASP A 134 -2.94 2.53 -14.26
N ASP A 135 -2.64 1.67 -15.24
CA ASP A 135 -3.27 1.64 -16.55
C ASP A 135 -4.40 0.59 -16.63
N GLY A 136 -4.99 0.25 -15.50
CA GLY A 136 -5.99 -0.79 -15.41
C GLY A 136 -7.40 -0.37 -15.79
N LYS A 137 -8.37 -1.18 -15.38
CA LYS A 137 -9.79 -1.00 -15.73
C LYS A 137 -10.47 0.18 -15.05
N GLY A 138 -9.85 0.76 -14.02
CA GLY A 138 -10.46 1.82 -13.22
C GLY A 138 -11.80 1.42 -12.59
N PHE A 139 -12.45 2.39 -11.97
CA PHE A 139 -13.78 2.26 -11.37
C PHE A 139 -14.46 3.62 -11.29
N ASP A 140 -15.77 3.59 -11.12
CA ASP A 140 -16.55 4.80 -10.87
C ASP A 140 -16.51 5.12 -9.36
N THR A 141 -15.95 6.27 -9.02
CA THR A 141 -15.78 6.69 -7.62
C THR A 141 -17.10 7.04 -6.92
N GLU A 142 -18.18 7.30 -7.68
CA GLU A 142 -19.51 7.60 -7.14
C GLU A 142 -20.34 6.31 -6.93
N GLU A 143 -20.10 5.26 -7.74
CA GLU A 143 -20.84 4.02 -7.67
C GLU A 143 -20.32 3.02 -6.64
N ILE A 144 -19.05 3.15 -6.22
CA ILE A 144 -18.40 2.17 -5.34
C ILE A 144 -18.32 2.71 -3.93
N GLU A 145 -18.88 1.99 -2.96
CA GLU A 145 -18.60 2.23 -1.56
C GLU A 145 -17.09 2.04 -1.31
N LEU A 146 -16.41 3.15 -0.98
CA LEU A 146 -14.96 3.14 -0.77
C LEU A 146 -14.58 2.13 0.32
N GLY A 147 -13.81 1.14 -0.06
CA GLY A 147 -13.34 0.09 0.83
C GLY A 147 -12.42 0.62 1.94
N ASN A 148 -12.16 -0.23 2.94
CA ASN A 148 -11.31 0.13 4.09
C ASN A 148 -9.93 0.63 3.67
N GLY A 149 -9.36 0.12 2.57
CA GLY A 149 -8.05 0.54 2.07
C GLY A 149 -8.00 2.03 1.72
N ILE A 150 -9.01 2.52 0.98
CA ILE A 150 -9.08 3.94 0.60
C ILE A 150 -9.33 4.82 1.82
N ARG A 151 -10.23 4.42 2.72
CA ARG A 151 -10.48 5.15 3.98
C ARG A 151 -9.22 5.24 4.85
N ASN A 152 -8.44 4.17 4.90
CA ASN A 152 -7.17 4.15 5.62
C ASN A 152 -6.13 5.08 4.99
N MET A 153 -6.04 5.13 3.65
CA MET A 153 -5.16 6.09 2.96
C MET A 153 -5.57 7.53 3.24
N GLN A 154 -6.86 7.86 3.16
CA GLN A 154 -7.39 9.19 3.49
C GLN A 154 -7.08 9.60 4.93
N LYS A 155 -7.29 8.70 5.90
CA LYS A 155 -6.96 8.94 7.30
C LYS A 155 -5.47 9.25 7.49
N ARG A 156 -4.59 8.46 6.87
CA ARG A 156 -3.13 8.68 6.94
C ARG A 156 -2.70 9.98 6.28
N ALA A 157 -3.31 10.36 5.17
CA ALA A 157 -3.05 11.65 4.54
C ALA A 157 -3.47 12.81 5.46
N SER A 158 -4.62 12.71 6.13
CA SER A 158 -5.03 13.70 7.14
C SER A 158 -4.05 13.79 8.30
N GLU A 159 -3.45 12.69 8.75
CA GLU A 159 -2.40 12.69 9.78
C GLU A 159 -1.10 13.36 9.32
N LEU A 160 -0.87 13.42 8.01
CA LEU A 160 0.23 14.17 7.36
C LEU A 160 -0.09 15.65 7.15
N ASN A 161 -1.32 16.10 7.38
CA ASN A 161 -1.86 17.37 6.90
C ASN A 161 -1.67 17.56 5.39
N ALA A 162 -1.75 16.47 4.62
CA ALA A 162 -1.60 16.43 3.18
C ALA A 162 -2.95 16.32 2.47
N ASP A 163 -3.02 16.90 1.28
CA ASP A 163 -4.14 16.70 0.37
C ASP A 163 -4.11 15.24 -0.15
N PHE A 164 -5.28 14.67 -0.36
CA PHE A 164 -5.42 13.33 -0.89
C PHE A 164 -6.49 13.31 -1.96
N GLU A 165 -6.07 12.95 -3.17
CA GLU A 165 -6.97 12.81 -4.31
C GLU A 165 -6.95 11.38 -4.83
N ILE A 166 -8.13 10.89 -5.22
CA ILE A 166 -8.28 9.67 -5.99
C ILE A 166 -9.15 9.96 -7.21
N ASN A 167 -8.58 9.72 -8.38
CA ASN A 167 -9.24 9.91 -9.66
C ASN A 167 -9.25 8.56 -10.38
N SER A 168 -10.42 8.02 -10.65
CA SER A 168 -10.60 6.78 -11.39
C SER A 168 -11.84 6.87 -12.27
N GLU A 169 -11.73 6.27 -13.45
CA GLU A 169 -12.82 6.17 -14.41
C GLU A 169 -12.76 4.80 -15.08
N LYS A 170 -13.90 4.21 -15.38
CA LYS A 170 -13.98 2.89 -16.03
C LYS A 170 -13.23 2.92 -17.37
N GLY A 171 -12.23 2.05 -17.52
CA GLY A 171 -11.38 1.93 -18.71
C GLY A 171 -10.14 2.83 -18.74
N ASN A 172 -9.97 3.74 -17.75
CA ASN A 172 -8.89 4.74 -17.73
C ASN A 172 -7.92 4.59 -16.54
N GLY A 173 -7.99 3.45 -15.83
CA GLY A 173 -7.13 3.19 -14.68
C GLY A 173 -7.45 4.03 -13.45
N THR A 174 -6.50 4.09 -12.51
CA THR A 174 -6.65 4.87 -11.28
C THR A 174 -5.42 5.74 -11.05
N LYS A 175 -5.65 6.95 -10.54
CA LYS A 175 -4.62 7.88 -10.13
C LYS A 175 -4.87 8.30 -8.69
N ILE A 176 -3.86 8.13 -7.84
CA ILE A 176 -3.82 8.60 -6.44
C ILE A 176 -2.73 9.67 -6.34
N ILE A 177 -3.06 10.78 -5.69
CA ILE A 177 -2.14 11.90 -5.44
C ILE A 177 -2.16 12.18 -3.93
N LEU A 178 -0.97 12.33 -3.38
CA LEU A 178 -0.70 12.72 -2.00
C LEU A 178 0.23 13.93 -2.02
#